data_808a844f95d6cf0c270c3db61ecf7612
#
_entry.id   808a844f95d6cf0c270c3db61ecf7612
#
_cell.length_a   1.000
_cell.length_b   1.000
_cell.length_c   1.000
_cell.angle_alpha   90.00
_cell.angle_beta   90.00
_cell.angle_gamma   90.00
#
_symmetry.space_group_name_H-M   'P 1'
#
loop_
_entity.id
_entity.type
_entity.pdbx_description
1 polymer ?
#
loop_
_entity_poly.entity_id
_entity_poly.type
_entity_poly.pdbx_seq_one_letter_code
_entity_poly.pdbx_strand_id
1 'polypeptide(L)'
;LGPLHTEFDGNGNAYTSMFVSSEIVKWNLKSLEILDRIPTYYSIGHLSVMGGPTKKPHGKYMVAYNKITKDRYLPTGPELAQSAQLYDISGDKMRLLLDFPTVGEPHYAEALPASLIQQNSLKFYKIEENEHPYAAKGEAQTKVERKGNQVHIWMTAIRSHLTPDNIEGVQIGDDVFFHVTNLEQDWDVPHGFAIKGANNAEILVMPGETQTLKWKATTAGVIPYYCTDFCSA
;
A
#
# COMPACT_ATOMS: atom_id res chain seq x y z
N LEU A 1 -19.51 2.98 -22.71
CA LEU A 1 -18.55 3.01 -23.83
C LEU A 1 -17.16 2.55 -23.39
N GLY A 2 -16.41 1.93 -24.32
CA GLY A 2 -15.04 1.49 -24.08
C GLY A 2 -14.93 0.25 -23.19
N PRO A 3 -15.49 -0.91 -23.61
CA PRO A 3 -15.27 -2.15 -22.88
C PRO A 3 -13.78 -2.49 -22.87
N LEU A 4 -13.25 -2.88 -21.70
CA LEU A 4 -11.84 -3.15 -21.55
C LEU A 4 -11.57 -4.55 -21.01
N HIS A 5 -12.16 -4.92 -19.87
CA HIS A 5 -11.90 -6.20 -19.21
C HIS A 5 -13.21 -6.87 -18.79
N THR A 6 -13.26 -8.19 -18.82
CA THR A 6 -14.45 -8.98 -18.43
C THR A 6 -14.08 -10.11 -17.50
N GLU A 7 -14.81 -10.24 -16.41
CA GLU A 7 -14.72 -11.30 -15.40
C GLU A 7 -16.04 -12.04 -15.26
N PHE A 8 -16.03 -13.20 -14.62
CA PHE A 8 -17.15 -14.13 -14.50
C PHE A 8 -17.39 -14.58 -13.05
N ASP A 9 -18.67 -14.83 -12.70
CA ASP A 9 -19.06 -15.27 -11.35
C ASP A 9 -19.35 -16.77 -11.21
N GLY A 10 -19.39 -17.50 -12.33
CA GLY A 10 -19.77 -18.92 -12.34
C GLY A 10 -21.27 -19.18 -12.30
N ASN A 11 -22.12 -18.16 -12.17
CA ASN A 11 -23.57 -18.24 -12.15
C ASN A 11 -24.21 -17.84 -13.49
N GLY A 12 -23.40 -17.80 -14.55
CA GLY A 12 -23.86 -17.43 -15.89
C GLY A 12 -23.84 -15.93 -16.15
N ASN A 13 -23.22 -15.13 -15.28
CA ASN A 13 -23.07 -13.70 -15.48
C ASN A 13 -21.62 -13.33 -15.79
N ALA A 14 -21.48 -12.28 -16.58
CA ALA A 14 -20.24 -11.60 -16.86
C ALA A 14 -20.31 -10.14 -16.40
N TYR A 15 -19.17 -9.60 -16.01
CA TYR A 15 -18.98 -8.24 -15.55
C TYR A 15 -17.93 -7.58 -16.43
N THR A 16 -18.33 -6.54 -17.15
CA THR A 16 -17.43 -5.85 -18.09
C THR A 16 -17.18 -4.43 -17.62
N SER A 17 -15.90 -4.08 -17.47
CA SER A 17 -15.51 -2.69 -17.22
C SER A 17 -15.66 -1.86 -18.48
N MET A 18 -16.25 -0.68 -18.32
CA MET A 18 -16.50 0.28 -19.38
C MET A 18 -15.64 1.53 -19.13
N PHE A 19 -14.42 1.50 -19.63
CA PHE A 19 -13.38 2.50 -19.34
C PHE A 19 -13.82 3.94 -19.61
N VAL A 20 -14.42 4.19 -20.77
CA VAL A 20 -14.82 5.55 -21.18
C VAL A 20 -16.04 6.04 -20.41
N SER A 21 -17.04 5.18 -20.18
CA SER A 21 -18.25 5.56 -19.44
C SER A 21 -18.12 5.40 -17.92
N SER A 22 -16.99 4.90 -17.42
CA SER A 22 -16.70 4.75 -15.97
C SER A 22 -17.80 3.99 -15.22
N GLU A 23 -18.13 2.81 -15.71
CA GLU A 23 -19.16 1.94 -15.15
C GLU A 23 -18.79 0.46 -15.29
N ILE A 24 -19.41 -0.39 -14.48
CA ILE A 24 -19.40 -1.84 -14.68
C ILE A 24 -20.76 -2.26 -15.19
N VAL A 25 -20.77 -3.12 -16.20
CA VAL A 25 -21.97 -3.71 -16.76
C VAL A 25 -22.01 -5.20 -16.41
N LYS A 26 -23.05 -5.62 -15.68
CA LYS A 26 -23.40 -7.02 -15.46
C LYS A 26 -24.32 -7.48 -16.57
N TRP A 27 -24.00 -8.60 -17.20
CA TRP A 27 -24.81 -9.16 -18.29
C TRP A 27 -24.83 -10.69 -18.26
N ASN A 28 -25.89 -11.29 -18.82
CA ASN A 28 -26.08 -12.73 -18.86
C ASN A 28 -25.37 -13.35 -20.08
N LEU A 29 -24.54 -14.38 -19.85
CA LEU A 29 -23.77 -15.05 -20.92
C LEU A 29 -24.63 -15.77 -21.95
N LYS A 30 -25.83 -16.21 -21.57
CA LYS A 30 -26.72 -16.96 -22.48
C LYS A 30 -27.66 -16.06 -23.24
N SER A 31 -28.35 -15.15 -22.56
CA SER A 31 -29.33 -14.24 -23.20
C SER A 31 -28.68 -12.99 -23.81
N LEU A 32 -27.46 -12.65 -23.37
CA LEU A 32 -26.73 -11.42 -23.69
C LEU A 32 -27.43 -10.15 -23.19
N GLU A 33 -28.41 -10.30 -22.32
CA GLU A 33 -29.13 -9.18 -21.72
C GLU A 33 -28.28 -8.50 -20.63
N ILE A 34 -28.35 -7.18 -20.58
CA ILE A 34 -27.79 -6.38 -19.51
C ILE A 34 -28.70 -6.49 -18.30
N LEU A 35 -28.14 -6.97 -17.17
CA LEU A 35 -28.86 -7.18 -15.92
C LEU A 35 -28.71 -6.02 -14.95
N ASP A 36 -27.56 -5.35 -15.01
CA ASP A 36 -27.27 -4.25 -14.07
C ASP A 36 -26.14 -3.35 -14.60
N ARG A 37 -26.08 -2.12 -14.05
CA ARG A 37 -25.00 -1.15 -14.28
C ARG A 37 -24.70 -0.41 -12.99
N ILE A 38 -23.43 -0.21 -12.69
CA ILE A 38 -23.02 0.56 -11.53
C ILE A 38 -21.87 1.51 -11.91
N PRO A 39 -21.93 2.79 -11.55
CA PRO A 39 -20.84 3.73 -11.81
C PRO A 39 -19.59 3.39 -10.98
N THR A 40 -18.44 3.73 -11.53
CA THR A 40 -17.13 3.64 -10.88
C THR A 40 -16.45 5.00 -10.81
N TYR A 41 -15.35 5.13 -10.12
CA TYR A 41 -14.54 6.34 -9.96
C TYR A 41 -13.17 6.17 -10.60
N TYR A 42 -12.87 6.75 -11.61
CA TYR A 42 -13.23 6.98 -13.00
C TYR A 42 -12.30 6.17 -13.90
N SER A 43 -12.64 6.07 -15.17
CA SER A 43 -11.80 5.34 -16.13
C SER A 43 -11.38 3.97 -15.60
N ILE A 44 -12.37 3.16 -15.27
CA ILE A 44 -12.15 1.81 -14.75
C ILE A 44 -11.36 0.97 -15.76
N GLY A 45 -10.26 0.37 -15.27
CA GLY A 45 -9.45 -0.58 -16.05
C GLY A 45 -9.90 -2.02 -15.84
N HIS A 46 -9.05 -2.80 -15.19
CA HIS A 46 -9.33 -4.22 -14.96
C HIS A 46 -10.32 -4.44 -13.80
N LEU A 47 -10.86 -5.64 -13.79
CA LEU A 47 -11.67 -6.22 -12.73
C LEU A 47 -10.96 -7.44 -12.16
N SER A 48 -11.25 -7.81 -10.93
CA SER A 48 -10.77 -9.04 -10.32
C SER A 48 -11.92 -9.71 -9.56
N VAL A 49 -12.27 -10.92 -9.96
CA VAL A 49 -13.26 -11.79 -9.30
C VAL A 49 -12.58 -13.11 -8.95
N MET A 50 -12.88 -13.67 -7.79
CA MET A 50 -12.30 -14.95 -7.36
C MET A 50 -12.55 -16.05 -8.41
N GLY A 51 -11.47 -16.54 -9.02
CA GLY A 51 -11.51 -17.51 -10.10
C GLY A 51 -12.16 -17.01 -11.38
N GLY A 52 -12.37 -15.70 -11.53
CA GLY A 52 -13.01 -15.07 -12.68
C GLY A 52 -12.43 -15.46 -14.04
N PRO A 53 -11.11 -15.48 -14.24
CA PRO A 53 -10.48 -15.87 -15.50
C PRO A 53 -10.31 -17.39 -15.67
N THR A 54 -10.86 -18.20 -14.77
CA THR A 54 -10.73 -19.68 -14.82
C THR A 54 -11.97 -20.35 -15.40
N LYS A 55 -11.87 -21.67 -15.61
CA LYS A 55 -13.01 -22.51 -16.03
C LYS A 55 -14.09 -22.70 -14.96
N LYS A 56 -13.80 -22.31 -13.71
CA LYS A 56 -14.72 -22.47 -12.57
C LYS A 56 -14.72 -21.18 -11.73
N PRO A 57 -15.18 -20.06 -12.27
CA PRO A 57 -15.35 -18.86 -11.50
C PRO A 57 -16.36 -19.08 -10.36
N HIS A 58 -16.15 -18.42 -9.21
CA HIS A 58 -16.97 -18.65 -8.01
C HIS A 58 -16.99 -17.46 -7.06
N GLY A 59 -16.57 -16.29 -7.52
CA GLY A 59 -16.48 -15.09 -6.67
C GLY A 59 -17.84 -14.51 -6.30
N LYS A 60 -17.94 -14.01 -5.08
CA LYS A 60 -19.07 -13.22 -4.58
C LYS A 60 -18.76 -11.74 -4.49
N TYR A 61 -17.48 -11.41 -4.60
CA TYR A 61 -16.95 -10.05 -4.55
C TYR A 61 -16.12 -9.77 -5.78
N MET A 62 -16.09 -8.52 -6.15
CA MET A 62 -15.32 -8.03 -7.30
C MET A 62 -14.57 -6.77 -6.87
N VAL A 63 -13.31 -6.64 -7.27
CA VAL A 63 -12.54 -5.41 -7.14
C VAL A 63 -12.42 -4.77 -8.51
N ALA A 64 -12.71 -3.48 -8.59
CA ALA A 64 -12.56 -2.64 -9.75
C ALA A 64 -11.38 -1.67 -9.57
N TYR A 65 -10.50 -1.58 -10.56
CA TYR A 65 -9.30 -0.75 -10.51
C TYR A 65 -9.51 0.52 -11.34
N ASN A 66 -9.68 1.65 -10.66
CA ASN A 66 -9.93 2.94 -11.27
C ASN A 66 -8.59 3.65 -11.55
N LYS A 67 -8.35 3.94 -12.81
CA LYS A 67 -7.09 4.52 -13.26
C LYS A 67 -7.00 6.03 -13.06
N ILE A 68 -8.16 6.69 -13.01
CA ILE A 68 -8.28 8.13 -12.80
C ILE A 68 -9.42 8.38 -11.83
N THR A 69 -9.22 9.23 -10.84
CA THR A 69 -10.28 9.66 -9.89
C THR A 69 -10.51 11.15 -10.02
N LYS A 70 -10.99 11.54 -11.19
CA LYS A 70 -11.27 12.93 -11.50
C LYS A 70 -12.25 13.54 -10.50
N ASP A 71 -11.91 14.71 -9.99
CA ASP A 71 -12.73 15.55 -9.11
C ASP A 71 -13.07 14.98 -7.73
N ARG A 72 -12.79 13.70 -7.46
CA ARG A 72 -13.18 13.06 -6.19
C ARG A 72 -12.39 13.59 -4.99
N TYR A 73 -11.10 13.76 -5.16
CA TYR A 73 -10.19 14.17 -4.10
C TYR A 73 -9.77 15.64 -4.21
N LEU A 74 -10.37 16.40 -5.12
CA LEU A 74 -10.23 17.82 -5.17
C LEU A 74 -11.05 18.47 -4.03
N PRO A 75 -10.52 19.42 -3.31
CA PRO A 75 -9.20 20.05 -3.41
C PRO A 75 -8.12 19.41 -2.51
N THR A 76 -8.35 18.22 -2.00
CA THR A 76 -7.53 17.59 -0.95
C THR A 76 -6.39 16.73 -1.47
N GLY A 77 -6.32 16.47 -2.76
CA GLY A 77 -5.30 15.64 -3.36
C GLY A 77 -5.10 15.91 -4.84
N PRO A 78 -4.10 15.26 -5.45
CA PRO A 78 -3.85 15.38 -6.87
C PRO A 78 -5.02 14.79 -7.69
N GLU A 79 -5.33 15.40 -8.81
CA GLU A 79 -6.37 14.94 -9.75
C GLU A 79 -6.20 13.51 -10.25
N LEU A 80 -5.01 12.94 -10.07
CA LEU A 80 -4.62 11.62 -10.52
C LEU A 80 -4.62 10.57 -9.40
N ALA A 81 -5.26 10.84 -8.27
CA ALA A 81 -5.39 9.82 -7.24
C ALA A 81 -6.27 8.68 -7.76
N GLN A 82 -5.68 7.49 -7.88
CA GLN A 82 -6.34 6.27 -8.31
C GLN A 82 -7.02 5.59 -7.11
N SER A 83 -7.94 4.68 -7.40
CA SER A 83 -8.63 3.93 -6.34
C SER A 83 -8.94 2.49 -6.74
N ALA A 84 -9.12 1.64 -5.74
CA ALA A 84 -9.74 0.34 -5.89
C ALA A 84 -11.11 0.34 -5.20
N GLN A 85 -12.10 -0.25 -5.85
CA GLN A 85 -13.46 -0.33 -5.34
C GLN A 85 -13.90 -1.78 -5.18
N LEU A 86 -14.36 -2.13 -3.98
CA LEU A 86 -14.89 -3.46 -3.68
C LEU A 86 -16.41 -3.48 -3.87
N TYR A 87 -16.90 -4.43 -4.64
CA TYR A 87 -18.31 -4.66 -4.91
C TYR A 87 -18.77 -6.04 -4.45
N ASP A 88 -19.96 -6.09 -3.83
CA ASP A 88 -20.72 -7.32 -3.65
C ASP A 88 -21.47 -7.62 -4.97
N ILE A 89 -21.22 -8.81 -5.53
CA ILE A 89 -21.84 -9.29 -6.75
C ILE A 89 -22.70 -10.56 -6.53
N SER A 90 -22.91 -10.93 -5.28
CA SER A 90 -23.66 -12.14 -4.91
C SER A 90 -25.17 -12.06 -5.19
N GLY A 91 -25.72 -10.86 -5.29
CA GLY A 91 -27.13 -10.60 -5.57
C GLY A 91 -27.43 -10.26 -7.04
N ASP A 92 -28.70 -9.94 -7.30
CA ASP A 92 -29.16 -9.51 -8.63
C ASP A 92 -28.50 -8.17 -9.03
N LYS A 93 -28.35 -7.28 -8.06
CA LYS A 93 -27.73 -5.98 -8.22
C LYS A 93 -26.34 -5.93 -7.60
N MET A 94 -25.43 -5.26 -8.29
CA MET A 94 -24.10 -4.95 -7.75
C MET A 94 -24.20 -3.87 -6.67
N ARG A 95 -23.41 -3.99 -5.61
CA ARG A 95 -23.40 -3.03 -4.50
C ARG A 95 -21.96 -2.65 -4.12
N LEU A 96 -21.66 -1.36 -4.18
CA LEU A 96 -20.38 -0.84 -3.69
C LEU A 96 -20.28 -1.00 -2.16
N LEU A 97 -19.23 -1.65 -1.69
CA LEU A 97 -18.95 -1.87 -0.28
C LEU A 97 -17.87 -0.94 0.25
N LEU A 98 -16.81 -0.76 -0.52
CA LEU A 98 -15.65 -0.01 -0.10
C LEU A 98 -15.00 0.66 -1.31
N ASP A 99 -14.50 1.86 -1.09
CA ASP A 99 -13.63 2.56 -2.02
C ASP A 99 -12.42 3.08 -1.25
N PHE A 100 -11.23 2.80 -1.74
CA PHE A 100 -9.99 3.22 -1.10
C PHE A 100 -8.98 3.70 -2.14
N PRO A 101 -8.24 4.78 -1.83
CA PRO A 101 -7.20 5.29 -2.71
C PRO A 101 -6.05 4.29 -2.82
N THR A 102 -5.40 4.28 -3.97
CA THR A 102 -4.18 3.49 -4.21
C THR A 102 -3.02 4.42 -4.51
N VAL A 103 -1.81 3.98 -4.20
CA VAL A 103 -0.58 4.68 -4.59
C VAL A 103 -0.17 4.18 -5.96
N GLY A 104 -0.13 5.10 -6.93
CA GLY A 104 0.07 4.77 -8.33
C GLY A 104 -1.16 4.15 -8.99
N GLU A 105 -1.12 3.99 -10.30
CA GLU A 105 -2.19 3.42 -11.10
C GLU A 105 -2.39 1.92 -10.80
N PRO A 106 -3.54 1.51 -10.25
CA PRO A 106 -3.82 0.10 -10.06
C PRO A 106 -4.10 -0.55 -11.41
N HIS A 107 -3.25 -1.48 -11.83
CA HIS A 107 -3.38 -2.08 -13.13
C HIS A 107 -4.23 -3.35 -13.08
N TYR A 108 -3.75 -4.35 -12.37
CA TYR A 108 -4.37 -5.67 -12.28
C TYR A 108 -3.99 -6.38 -10.99
N ALA A 109 -4.87 -7.21 -10.46
CA ALA A 109 -4.59 -8.16 -9.39
C ALA A 109 -5.45 -9.41 -9.55
N GLU A 110 -4.98 -10.50 -8.95
CA GLU A 110 -5.72 -11.76 -8.88
C GLU A 110 -6.28 -11.98 -7.49
N ALA A 111 -7.52 -12.47 -7.43
CA ALA A 111 -8.15 -12.87 -6.19
C ALA A 111 -7.86 -14.35 -5.91
N LEU A 112 -7.25 -14.64 -4.77
CA LEU A 112 -6.92 -15.98 -4.36
C LEU A 112 -7.79 -16.42 -3.17
N PRO A 113 -8.19 -17.72 -3.08
CA PRO A 113 -8.78 -18.25 -1.88
C PRO A 113 -7.84 -18.12 -0.69
N ALA A 114 -8.33 -17.63 0.45
CA ALA A 114 -7.52 -17.49 1.66
C ALA A 114 -6.85 -18.80 2.11
N SER A 115 -7.46 -19.95 1.78
CA SER A 115 -6.89 -21.28 2.05
C SER A 115 -5.61 -21.59 1.26
N LEU A 116 -5.34 -20.87 0.18
CA LEU A 116 -4.10 -21.01 -0.60
C LEU A 116 -2.98 -20.10 -0.08
N ILE A 117 -3.31 -19.13 0.75
CA ILE A 117 -2.35 -18.20 1.36
C ILE A 117 -1.92 -18.83 2.68
N GLN A 118 -0.63 -19.17 2.79
CA GLN A 118 -0.10 -19.66 4.06
C GLN A 118 -0.25 -18.56 5.12
N GLN A 119 -0.67 -18.94 6.32
CA GLN A 119 -0.93 -18.01 7.44
C GLN A 119 0.29 -17.17 7.87
N ASN A 120 1.44 -17.42 7.29
CA ASN A 120 2.70 -16.73 7.60
C ASN A 120 2.99 -15.52 6.69
N SER A 121 2.07 -15.11 5.83
CA SER A 121 2.27 -13.98 4.91
C SER A 121 2.28 -12.62 5.61
N LEU A 122 1.73 -12.53 6.83
CA LEU A 122 1.79 -11.35 7.68
C LEU A 122 2.25 -11.79 9.08
N LYS A 123 3.55 -11.75 9.32
CA LYS A 123 4.07 -11.84 10.68
C LYS A 123 4.02 -10.44 11.29
N PHE A 124 3.12 -10.26 12.23
CA PHE A 124 3.21 -9.15 13.18
C PHE A 124 4.23 -9.56 14.23
N TYR A 125 5.35 -8.90 14.24
CA TYR A 125 6.36 -9.13 15.26
C TYR A 125 5.96 -8.32 16.49
N LYS A 126 5.84 -9.00 17.62
CA LYS A 126 5.95 -8.29 18.88
C LYS A 126 7.37 -7.73 18.96
N ILE A 127 7.50 -6.55 19.51
CA ILE A 127 8.82 -5.90 19.62
C ILE A 127 9.82 -6.75 20.40
N GLU A 128 9.36 -7.56 21.32
CA GLU A 128 10.17 -8.50 22.11
C GLU A 128 10.76 -9.61 21.23
N GLU A 129 10.04 -10.00 20.17
CA GLU A 129 10.44 -11.05 19.23
C GLU A 129 11.38 -10.53 18.13
N ASN A 130 11.66 -9.24 18.09
CA ASN A 130 12.56 -8.66 17.11
C ASN A 130 14.01 -9.05 17.41
N GLU A 131 14.58 -9.91 16.57
CA GLU A 131 15.96 -10.40 16.67
C GLU A 131 16.95 -9.61 15.79
N HIS A 132 16.52 -8.51 15.18
CA HIS A 132 17.40 -7.71 14.34
C HIS A 132 18.56 -7.15 15.19
N PRO A 133 19.85 -7.30 14.76
CA PRO A 133 21.02 -6.97 15.59
C PRO A 133 21.12 -5.48 15.97
N TYR A 134 20.38 -4.63 15.26
CA TYR A 134 20.35 -3.19 15.50
C TYR A 134 18.96 -2.70 15.96
N ALA A 135 18.10 -3.58 16.45
CA ALA A 135 16.80 -3.19 16.98
C ALA A 135 16.95 -2.32 18.22
N ALA A 136 16.22 -1.20 18.27
CA ALA A 136 15.95 -0.45 19.49
C ALA A 136 14.53 -0.79 19.95
N LYS A 137 14.40 -1.60 21.00
CA LYS A 137 13.09 -2.08 21.50
C LYS A 137 12.38 -1.07 22.40
N GLY A 138 12.88 0.15 22.45
CA GLY A 138 12.33 1.29 23.18
C GLY A 138 13.18 2.53 22.95
N GLU A 139 12.59 3.71 23.11
CA GLU A 139 13.27 4.99 22.85
C GLU A 139 14.56 5.18 23.66
N ALA A 140 14.61 4.65 24.88
CA ALA A 140 15.81 4.71 25.72
C ALA A 140 17.02 3.93 25.16
N GLN A 141 16.80 3.09 24.14
CA GLN A 141 17.86 2.32 23.47
C GLN A 141 18.37 2.99 22.19
N THR A 142 17.82 4.14 21.85
CA THR A 142 18.29 4.91 20.69
C THR A 142 19.67 5.49 20.95
N LYS A 143 20.52 5.46 19.93
CA LYS A 143 21.90 5.94 20.04
C LYS A 143 22.51 6.20 18.68
N VAL A 144 23.62 6.91 18.67
CA VAL A 144 24.48 7.11 17.49
C VAL A 144 25.87 6.58 17.83
N GLU A 145 26.39 5.68 17.00
CA GLU A 145 27.74 5.16 17.12
C GLU A 145 28.53 5.41 15.84
N ARG A 146 29.78 5.86 15.98
CA ARG A 146 30.70 6.05 14.88
C ARG A 146 31.79 4.99 14.91
N LYS A 147 32.05 4.36 13.77
CA LYS A 147 33.17 3.43 13.52
C LYS A 147 33.90 3.85 12.26
N GLY A 148 34.95 4.66 12.41
CA GLY A 148 35.64 5.25 11.26
C GLY A 148 34.72 6.20 10.49
N ASN A 149 34.51 5.92 9.22
CA ASN A 149 33.58 6.65 8.34
C ASN A 149 32.16 6.06 8.31
N GLN A 150 31.85 5.08 9.15
CA GLN A 150 30.51 4.53 9.30
C GLN A 150 29.83 5.14 10.53
N VAL A 151 28.61 5.61 10.34
CA VAL A 151 27.75 6.13 11.41
C VAL A 151 26.51 5.26 11.49
N HIS A 152 26.35 4.57 12.60
CA HIS A 152 25.20 3.74 12.89
C HIS A 152 24.25 4.47 13.83
N ILE A 153 22.99 4.54 13.49
CA ILE A 153 21.93 5.25 14.21
C ILE A 153 20.84 4.24 14.54
N TRP A 154 20.69 3.92 15.83
CA TRP A 154 19.54 3.17 16.34
C TRP A 154 18.40 4.13 16.54
N MET A 155 17.35 3.97 15.77
CA MET A 155 16.22 4.88 15.71
C MET A 155 14.93 4.14 16.00
N THR A 156 14.00 4.81 16.66
CA THR A 156 12.64 4.31 16.84
C THR A 156 11.64 5.21 16.10
N ALA A 157 10.58 4.59 15.62
CA ALA A 157 9.41 5.25 15.04
C ALA A 157 8.17 4.89 15.85
N ILE A 158 7.43 5.89 16.28
CA ILE A 158 6.12 5.77 16.93
C ILE A 158 5.29 6.99 16.51
N ARG A 159 4.00 6.88 16.45
CA ARG A 159 3.09 8.00 16.14
C ARG A 159 3.20 9.06 17.27
N SER A 160 3.65 10.26 17.00
CA SER A 160 3.92 10.94 15.74
C SER A 160 5.37 11.40 15.63
N HIS A 161 6.35 10.66 16.07
CA HIS A 161 7.75 11.11 16.05
C HIS A 161 8.74 9.99 15.77
N LEU A 162 9.95 10.42 15.40
CA LEU A 162 11.15 9.59 15.28
C LEU A 162 12.12 9.96 16.38
N THR A 163 12.71 8.96 17.04
CA THR A 163 13.75 9.19 18.05
C THR A 163 15.07 8.54 17.61
N PRO A 164 16.22 9.24 17.59
CA PRO A 164 16.38 10.66 17.85
C PRO A 164 15.75 11.54 16.76
N ASP A 165 15.29 12.72 17.12
CA ASP A 165 14.73 13.73 16.20
C ASP A 165 15.81 14.66 15.64
N ASN A 166 17.00 14.68 16.26
CA ASN A 166 18.17 15.39 15.78
C ASN A 166 19.43 14.51 15.87
N ILE A 167 20.22 14.51 14.79
CA ILE A 167 21.45 13.74 14.68
C ILE A 167 22.57 14.69 14.27
N GLU A 168 23.60 14.78 15.11
CA GLU A 168 24.73 15.66 14.88
C GLU A 168 26.02 14.88 14.60
N GLY A 169 27.04 15.56 14.11
CA GLY A 169 28.37 15.02 13.91
C GLY A 169 28.58 14.12 12.69
N VAL A 170 27.59 14.03 11.79
CA VAL A 170 27.75 13.38 10.48
C VAL A 170 28.64 14.27 9.59
N GLN A 171 29.63 13.67 8.92
CA GLN A 171 30.59 14.37 8.07
C GLN A 171 30.38 13.99 6.62
N ILE A 172 30.76 14.90 5.70
CA ILE A 172 30.77 14.58 4.27
C ILE A 172 31.70 13.39 4.04
N GLY A 173 31.23 12.38 3.32
CA GLY A 173 31.92 11.14 3.06
C GLY A 173 31.57 9.99 3.99
N ASP A 174 30.76 10.23 5.03
CA ASP A 174 30.29 9.15 5.90
C ASP A 174 29.28 8.24 5.19
N ASP A 175 29.37 6.95 5.51
CA ASP A 175 28.31 5.97 5.26
C ASP A 175 27.41 5.92 6.49
N VAL A 176 26.19 6.39 6.38
CA VAL A 176 25.22 6.48 7.48
C VAL A 176 24.21 5.36 7.36
N PHE A 177 24.01 4.63 8.46
CA PHE A 177 23.07 3.50 8.55
C PHE A 177 21.97 3.86 9.55
N PHE A 178 20.78 4.10 9.09
CA PHE A 178 19.60 4.32 9.90
C PHE A 178 18.91 2.99 10.16
N HIS A 179 18.98 2.48 11.37
CA HIS A 179 18.31 1.26 11.80
C HIS A 179 17.01 1.67 12.50
N VAL A 180 15.94 1.70 11.73
CA VAL A 180 14.63 2.19 12.19
C VAL A 180 13.80 1.03 12.70
N THR A 181 13.39 1.10 13.97
CA THR A 181 12.50 0.13 14.60
C THR A 181 11.13 0.77 14.82
N ASN A 182 10.08 0.13 14.34
CA ASN A 182 8.71 0.56 14.57
C ASN A 182 8.21 0.01 15.91
N LEU A 183 7.89 0.90 16.85
CA LEU A 183 7.40 0.57 18.20
C LEU A 183 5.87 0.51 18.31
N GLU A 184 5.14 0.70 17.21
CA GLU A 184 3.68 0.61 17.24
C GLU A 184 3.23 -0.79 17.66
N GLN A 185 2.16 -0.82 18.43
CA GLN A 185 1.52 -2.05 18.86
C GLN A 185 0.31 -2.42 18.00
N ASP A 186 -0.22 -1.44 17.25
CA ASP A 186 -1.30 -1.63 16.30
C ASP A 186 -0.74 -2.15 14.97
N TRP A 187 -1.22 -3.28 14.54
CA TRP A 187 -0.74 -4.04 13.40
C TRP A 187 -0.87 -3.30 12.05
N ASP A 188 -1.69 -2.27 11.98
CA ASP A 188 -2.00 -1.48 10.78
C ASP A 188 -1.30 -0.11 10.75
N VAL A 189 -0.26 0.09 11.57
CA VAL A 189 0.48 1.36 11.65
C VAL A 189 1.94 1.18 11.19
N PRO A 190 2.19 1.02 9.89
CA PRO A 190 3.54 1.06 9.36
C PRO A 190 4.11 2.48 9.45
N HIS A 191 5.44 2.57 9.46
CA HIS A 191 6.16 3.83 9.30
C HIS A 191 7.06 3.78 8.09
N GLY A 192 6.90 4.73 7.20
CA GLY A 192 7.87 4.98 6.14
C GLY A 192 9.02 5.82 6.67
N PHE A 193 10.22 5.63 6.14
CA PHE A 193 11.36 6.46 6.50
C PHE A 193 12.17 6.82 5.25
N ALA A 194 12.40 8.10 5.06
CA ALA A 194 13.22 8.63 3.98
C ALA A 194 14.07 9.82 4.44
N ILE A 195 15.10 10.10 3.65
CA ILE A 195 16.02 11.22 3.85
C ILE A 195 15.98 12.09 2.59
N LYS A 196 15.85 13.39 2.77
CA LYS A 196 15.87 14.34 1.66
C LYS A 196 17.17 14.24 0.87
N GLY A 197 17.06 14.00 -0.44
CA GLY A 197 18.23 13.88 -1.32
C GLY A 197 18.88 12.50 -1.38
N ALA A 198 18.30 11.47 -0.76
CA ALA A 198 18.79 10.08 -0.81
C ALA A 198 18.27 9.29 -2.01
N ASN A 199 18.22 9.86 -3.21
CA ASN A 199 17.86 9.18 -4.46
C ASN A 199 16.61 8.29 -4.37
N ASN A 200 15.54 8.76 -3.74
CA ASN A 200 14.29 8.05 -3.53
C ASN A 200 14.40 6.74 -2.71
N ALA A 201 15.50 6.55 -1.99
CA ALA A 201 15.59 5.43 -1.06
C ALA A 201 14.65 5.68 0.12
N GLU A 202 13.64 4.87 0.24
CA GLU A 202 12.77 4.81 1.43
C GLU A 202 12.64 3.36 1.90
N ILE A 203 12.33 3.20 3.16
CA ILE A 203 11.97 1.90 3.75
C ILE A 203 10.60 2.00 4.38
N LEU A 204 9.83 0.93 4.30
CA LEU A 204 8.58 0.76 5.03
C LEU A 204 8.82 -0.23 6.16
N VAL A 205 8.60 0.20 7.38
CA VAL A 205 8.87 -0.57 8.60
C VAL A 205 7.56 -0.95 9.26
N MET A 206 7.24 -2.24 9.27
CA MET A 206 6.01 -2.74 9.90
C MET A 206 6.13 -2.74 11.43
N PRO A 207 5.00 -2.72 12.17
CA PRO A 207 5.00 -2.78 13.63
C PRO A 207 5.88 -3.91 14.17
N GLY A 208 6.75 -3.60 15.13
CA GLY A 208 7.71 -4.54 15.72
C GLY A 208 8.93 -4.88 14.86
N GLU A 209 8.99 -4.39 13.62
CA GLU A 209 10.09 -4.65 12.69
C GLU A 209 11.22 -3.61 12.84
N THR A 210 12.43 -4.01 12.42
CA THR A 210 13.56 -3.09 12.22
C THR A 210 14.08 -3.24 10.80
N GLN A 211 14.22 -2.12 10.10
CA GLN A 211 14.87 -2.08 8.80
C GLN A 211 16.02 -1.07 8.78
N THR A 212 16.95 -1.25 7.85
CA THR A 212 18.11 -0.38 7.71
C THR A 212 18.10 0.36 6.37
N LEU A 213 18.09 1.70 6.44
CA LEU A 213 18.40 2.56 5.31
C LEU A 213 19.87 2.97 5.33
N LYS A 214 20.59 2.73 4.25
CA LYS A 214 21.95 3.23 4.06
C LYS A 214 21.92 4.53 3.24
N TRP A 215 22.62 5.54 3.74
CA TRP A 215 22.76 6.82 3.07
C TRP A 215 24.23 7.28 3.04
N LYS A 216 24.67 7.86 1.93
CA LYS A 216 25.99 8.47 1.80
C LYS A 216 25.87 9.97 2.02
N ALA A 217 26.56 10.51 3.02
CA ALA A 217 26.59 11.95 3.26
C ALA A 217 27.46 12.65 2.19
N THR A 218 26.81 13.34 1.26
CA THR A 218 27.49 13.99 0.12
C THR A 218 27.54 15.50 0.21
N THR A 219 26.71 16.09 1.07
CA THR A 219 26.60 17.55 1.22
C THR A 219 26.55 17.94 2.68
N ALA A 220 27.06 19.14 3.00
CA ALA A 220 26.92 19.72 4.33
C ALA A 220 25.60 20.47 4.49
N GLY A 221 25.13 20.60 5.72
CA GLY A 221 23.93 21.34 6.07
C GLY A 221 22.94 20.50 6.86
N VAL A 222 21.75 21.04 7.05
CA VAL A 222 20.65 20.32 7.69
C VAL A 222 19.94 19.46 6.62
N ILE A 223 19.95 18.17 6.83
CA ILE A 223 19.33 17.19 5.92
C ILE A 223 18.11 16.59 6.63
N PRO A 224 16.90 16.96 6.24
CA PRO A 224 15.69 16.40 6.84
C PRO A 224 15.54 14.91 6.58
N TYR A 225 15.13 14.16 7.58
CA TYR A 225 14.54 12.83 7.46
C TYR A 225 13.10 12.88 7.97
N TYR A 226 12.27 12.01 7.46
CA TYR A 226 10.83 12.10 7.71
C TYR A 226 10.13 10.76 7.46
N CYS A 227 8.95 10.63 8.03
CA CYS A 227 8.06 9.54 7.71
C CYS A 227 7.38 9.80 6.36
N THR A 228 7.36 8.79 5.48
CA THR A 228 6.75 8.85 4.16
C THR A 228 5.36 8.23 4.12
N ASP A 229 4.99 7.52 5.16
CA ASP A 229 3.66 6.94 5.31
C ASP A 229 2.74 7.88 6.12
N PHE A 230 1.46 7.55 6.13
CA PHE A 230 0.44 8.35 6.78
C PHE A 230 0.53 8.25 8.30
N CYS A 231 1.47 8.99 8.90
CA CYS A 231 1.72 9.02 10.34
C CYS A 231 0.90 10.07 11.09
N SER A 232 0.04 10.81 10.40
CA SER A 232 -0.78 11.82 11.06
C SER A 232 -1.96 11.19 11.77
N ALA A 233 -2.07 11.44 13.04
CA ALA A 233 -3.30 11.21 13.80
C ALA A 233 -4.39 12.19 13.41
#